data_3ae87001aff46a4b674eb2d4b3c60a44
#
_entry.id   3ae87001aff46a4b674eb2d4b3c60a44
#
_cell.length_a   1.000
_cell.length_b   1.000
_cell.length_c   1.000
_cell.angle_alpha   90.00
_cell.angle_beta   90.00
_cell.angle_gamma   90.00
#
_symmetry.space_group_name_H-M   'P 1'
#
loop_
_entity.id
_entity.type
_entity.pdbx_description
1 polymer ?
#
loop_
_entity_poly.entity_id
_entity_poly.type
_entity_poly.pdbx_seq_one_letter_code
_entity_poly.pdbx_strand_id
1 'polypeptide(L)'
;MIRQLRLWSGLVFALFVALHLCNLALGLVSFDAMEAMRLWLDPIWSSLPGQILLYGSLLTHLSLALWGLYARQTLRMRPWEALQILLGLAIPPLLLGHIVGTRVLDQLYGLSPDYATVLSALWGDPVLAVRQAVVLLLVWVHLLIGLHFWLRLRAGYRTALPLLYPLSVLIPTLALLAYVHLGLSLPELSLRPDWRATWQTRFDALSEAQIGIIQSIVPWGYAVLAVSLLAVLSARLLRRTYRQRFGGSRMKLANGGQVAVPRGWSVLESLRAAGIPHASVCGGRGRCTTCRIRIDSGGEGLPLPNDTERKALERIGVPAGVRLACQLRPG
;
A
#
# COMPACT_ATOMS: atom_id res chain seq x y z
N MET A 1 -8.49 12.42 10.17
CA MET A 1 -7.03 12.47 10.35
C MET A 1 -6.33 11.21 9.82
N ILE A 2 -6.50 10.01 10.40
CA ILE A 2 -5.83 8.74 10.01
C ILE A 2 -5.89 8.45 8.51
N ARG A 3 -7.06 8.64 7.87
CA ARG A 3 -7.23 8.38 6.44
C ARG A 3 -6.47 9.37 5.55
N GLN A 4 -6.34 10.62 5.96
CA GLN A 4 -5.55 11.62 5.24
C GLN A 4 -4.06 11.31 5.36
N LEU A 5 -3.57 10.97 6.55
CA LEU A 5 -2.18 10.57 6.75
C LEU A 5 -1.80 9.36 5.87
N ARG A 6 -2.67 8.32 5.82
CA ARG A 6 -2.44 7.17 4.94
C ARG A 6 -2.45 7.55 3.45
N LEU A 7 -3.29 8.51 3.05
CA LEU A 7 -3.31 9.00 1.68
C LEU A 7 -2.02 9.75 1.35
N TRP A 8 -1.64 10.73 2.18
CA TRP A 8 -0.46 11.55 1.94
C TRP A 8 0.83 10.74 1.96
N SER A 9 0.99 9.83 2.92
CA SER A 9 2.13 8.92 2.95
C SER A 9 2.18 8.00 1.72
N GLY A 10 1.02 7.52 1.24
CA GLY A 10 0.93 6.77 0.00
C GLY A 10 1.26 7.60 -1.25
N LEU A 11 0.92 8.89 -1.29
CA LEU A 11 1.23 9.79 -2.40
C LEU A 11 2.72 10.14 -2.47
N VAL A 12 3.39 10.33 -1.33
CA VAL A 12 4.85 10.49 -1.29
C VAL A 12 5.54 9.27 -1.91
N PHE A 13 5.10 8.06 -1.51
CA PHE A 13 5.61 6.83 -2.09
C PHE A 13 5.30 6.70 -3.58
N ALA A 14 4.10 7.08 -3.99
CA ALA A 14 3.70 7.06 -5.40
C ALA A 14 4.58 7.95 -6.26
N LEU A 15 4.92 9.13 -5.76
CA LEU A 15 5.84 10.06 -6.45
C LEU A 15 7.25 9.46 -6.57
N PHE A 16 7.78 8.94 -5.45
CA PHE A 16 9.08 8.28 -5.46
C PHE A 16 9.14 7.12 -6.45
N VAL A 17 8.17 6.20 -6.40
CA VAL A 17 8.09 5.03 -7.28
C VAL A 17 7.97 5.46 -8.75
N ALA A 18 7.12 6.44 -9.06
CA ALA A 18 6.97 6.92 -10.43
C ALA A 18 8.29 7.49 -10.98
N LEU A 19 8.97 8.34 -10.21
CA LEU A 19 10.28 8.89 -10.58
C LEU A 19 11.35 7.80 -10.72
N HIS A 20 11.35 6.83 -9.80
CA HIS A 20 12.29 5.71 -9.83
C HIS A 20 12.08 4.82 -11.07
N LEU A 21 10.84 4.51 -11.44
CA LEU A 21 10.56 3.73 -12.64
C LEU A 21 10.81 4.52 -13.93
N CYS A 22 10.52 5.82 -13.95
CA CYS A 22 10.90 6.67 -15.08
C CYS A 22 12.43 6.73 -15.25
N ASN A 23 13.18 6.82 -14.14
CA ASN A 23 14.63 6.75 -14.20
C ASN A 23 15.11 5.39 -14.74
N LEU A 24 14.55 4.29 -14.25
CA LEU A 24 14.90 2.96 -14.73
C LEU A 24 14.60 2.80 -16.24
N ALA A 25 13.51 3.39 -16.73
CA ALA A 25 13.14 3.36 -18.15
C ALA A 25 14.18 4.06 -19.05
N LEU A 26 14.98 5.02 -18.54
CA LEU A 26 16.09 5.63 -19.28
C LEU A 26 17.19 4.62 -19.64
N GLY A 27 17.23 3.47 -18.95
CA GLY A 27 18.10 2.35 -19.32
C GLY A 27 17.87 1.79 -20.72
N LEU A 28 16.73 2.07 -21.36
CA LEU A 28 16.49 1.79 -22.78
C LEU A 28 17.22 2.76 -23.71
N VAL A 29 17.55 3.95 -23.24
CA VAL A 29 18.34 4.92 -23.98
C VAL A 29 19.83 4.58 -23.84
N SER A 30 20.30 4.53 -22.59
CA SER A 30 21.64 4.04 -22.25
C SER A 30 21.76 3.83 -20.73
N PHE A 31 22.72 3.00 -20.32
CA PHE A 31 23.10 2.86 -18.90
C PHE A 31 23.53 4.21 -18.32
N ASP A 32 24.34 4.96 -19.07
CA ASP A 32 24.88 6.26 -18.60
C ASP A 32 23.79 7.30 -18.42
N ALA A 33 22.74 7.35 -19.27
CA ALA A 33 21.60 8.23 -19.12
C ALA A 33 20.79 7.90 -17.83
N MET A 34 20.60 6.63 -17.55
CA MET A 34 19.93 6.18 -16.33
C MET A 34 20.74 6.54 -15.08
N GLU A 35 22.06 6.35 -15.10
CA GLU A 35 22.93 6.68 -13.99
C GLU A 35 23.04 8.19 -13.76
N ALA A 36 23.14 8.97 -14.82
CA ALA A 36 23.13 10.45 -14.75
C ALA A 36 21.86 10.98 -14.07
N MET A 37 20.68 10.42 -14.42
CA MET A 37 19.41 10.80 -13.78
C MET A 37 19.36 10.36 -12.32
N ARG A 38 19.92 9.20 -11.97
CA ARG A 38 20.07 8.76 -10.57
C ARG A 38 20.87 9.79 -9.77
N LEU A 39 22.04 10.19 -10.28
CA LEU A 39 22.90 11.17 -9.62
C LEU A 39 22.20 12.55 -9.42
N TRP A 40 21.30 12.91 -10.31
CA TRP A 40 20.48 14.12 -10.17
C TRP A 40 19.37 13.98 -9.12
N LEU A 41 18.74 12.80 -9.02
CA LEU A 41 17.67 12.53 -8.05
C LEU A 41 18.19 12.18 -6.65
N ASP A 42 19.39 11.59 -6.54
CA ASP A 42 19.94 11.10 -5.29
C ASP A 42 20.04 12.17 -4.20
N PRO A 43 20.54 13.42 -4.45
CA PRO A 43 20.61 14.45 -3.42
C PRO A 43 19.25 14.80 -2.80
N ILE A 44 18.15 14.60 -3.53
CA ILE A 44 16.81 14.86 -3.03
C ILE A 44 16.41 13.79 -2.00
N TRP A 45 16.59 12.50 -2.37
CA TRP A 45 16.11 11.37 -1.56
C TRP A 45 17.13 10.89 -0.52
N SER A 46 18.42 11.15 -0.71
CA SER A 46 19.50 10.84 0.24
C SER A 46 19.72 11.92 1.29
N SER A 47 19.22 13.15 1.07
CA SER A 47 19.22 14.18 2.11
C SER A 47 18.44 13.76 3.35
N LEU A 48 18.81 14.27 4.53
CA LEU A 48 18.09 13.97 5.77
C LEU A 48 16.57 14.28 5.68
N PRO A 49 16.11 15.43 5.13
CA PRO A 49 14.68 15.68 4.92
C PRO A 49 14.04 14.67 3.95
N GLY A 50 14.71 14.31 2.86
CA GLY A 50 14.22 13.32 1.90
C GLY A 50 14.07 11.94 2.50
N GLN A 51 15.03 11.50 3.30
CA GLN A 51 14.97 10.22 4.03
C GLN A 51 13.84 10.19 5.05
N ILE A 52 13.70 11.25 5.87
CA ILE A 52 12.60 11.36 6.84
C ILE A 52 11.25 11.32 6.12
N LEU A 53 11.12 12.04 5.01
CA LEU A 53 9.90 12.05 4.21
C LEU A 53 9.59 10.66 3.63
N LEU A 54 10.58 10.00 3.02
CA LEU A 54 10.40 8.71 2.36
C LEU A 54 10.16 7.59 3.36
N TYR A 55 11.08 7.38 4.32
CA TYR A 55 10.98 6.28 5.28
C TYR A 55 9.92 6.53 6.35
N GLY A 56 9.73 7.78 6.77
CA GLY A 56 8.63 8.17 7.62
C GLY A 56 7.28 7.92 6.96
N SER A 57 7.17 8.18 5.64
CA SER A 57 5.96 7.85 4.87
C SER A 57 5.76 6.34 4.74
N LEU A 58 6.82 5.55 4.51
CA LEU A 58 6.75 4.09 4.47
C LEU A 58 6.22 3.52 5.79
N LEU A 59 6.86 3.89 6.88
CA LEU A 59 6.50 3.41 8.21
C LEU A 59 5.05 3.83 8.57
N THR A 60 4.70 5.07 8.29
CA THR A 60 3.34 5.59 8.52
C THR A 60 2.32 4.84 7.68
N HIS A 61 2.59 4.64 6.37
CA HIS A 61 1.67 3.95 5.47
C HIS A 61 1.43 2.50 5.88
N LEU A 62 2.49 1.76 6.18
CA LEU A 62 2.43 0.37 6.65
C LEU A 62 1.71 0.25 7.99
N SER A 63 2.07 1.09 8.98
CA SER A 63 1.44 1.09 10.30
C SER A 63 -0.07 1.38 10.21
N LEU A 64 -0.46 2.36 9.38
CA LEU A 64 -1.86 2.69 9.17
C LEU A 64 -2.60 1.65 8.31
N ALA A 65 -1.91 0.87 7.47
CA ALA A 65 -2.49 -0.27 6.77
C ALA A 65 -2.76 -1.42 7.74
N LEU A 66 -1.82 -1.77 8.61
CA LEU A 66 -1.97 -2.76 9.69
C LEU A 66 -3.07 -2.34 10.68
N TRP A 67 -3.09 -1.07 11.10
CA TRP A 67 -4.20 -0.53 11.89
C TRP A 67 -5.54 -0.67 11.18
N GLY A 68 -5.59 -0.39 9.87
CA GLY A 68 -6.78 -0.56 9.05
C GLY A 68 -7.27 -2.01 9.01
N LEU A 69 -6.35 -2.98 8.96
CA LEU A 69 -6.64 -4.41 9.03
C LEU A 69 -7.18 -4.81 10.42
N TYR A 70 -6.53 -4.35 11.49
CA TYR A 70 -7.00 -4.52 12.86
C TYR A 70 -8.40 -3.94 13.07
N ALA A 71 -8.64 -2.71 12.59
CA ALA A 71 -9.89 -1.98 12.80
C ALA A 71 -11.09 -2.58 12.05
N ARG A 72 -10.84 -3.36 10.98
CA ARG A 72 -11.93 -4.01 10.22
C ARG A 72 -12.69 -5.02 11.06
N GLN A 73 -14.01 -4.94 11.06
CA GLN A 73 -14.88 -5.87 11.77
C GLN A 73 -15.05 -7.19 10.99
N THR A 74 -15.15 -7.11 9.67
CA THR A 74 -15.27 -8.28 8.79
C THR A 74 -14.21 -8.26 7.68
N LEU A 75 -13.76 -9.45 7.25
CA LEU A 75 -12.90 -9.62 6.07
C LEU A 75 -13.72 -9.86 4.80
N ARG A 76 -15.06 -9.92 4.88
CA ARG A 76 -15.90 -9.91 3.69
C ARG A 76 -15.83 -8.53 3.05
N MET A 77 -15.20 -8.45 1.89
CA MET A 77 -14.95 -7.21 1.18
C MET A 77 -15.01 -7.46 -0.33
N ARG A 78 -15.05 -6.38 -1.10
CA ARG A 78 -15.02 -6.48 -2.56
C ARG A 78 -13.65 -7.02 -3.01
N PRO A 79 -13.59 -7.77 -4.12
CA PRO A 79 -12.33 -8.34 -4.61
C PRO A 79 -11.19 -7.31 -4.75
N TRP A 80 -11.49 -6.12 -5.23
CA TRP A 80 -10.52 -5.02 -5.36
C TRP A 80 -9.94 -4.54 -4.03
N GLU A 81 -10.75 -4.53 -2.96
CA GLU A 81 -10.28 -4.17 -1.62
C GLU A 81 -9.39 -5.28 -1.04
N ALA A 82 -9.74 -6.53 -1.31
CA ALA A 82 -8.92 -7.69 -0.93
C ALA A 82 -7.59 -7.67 -1.66
N LEU A 83 -7.61 -7.47 -2.98
CA LEU A 83 -6.40 -7.36 -3.80
C LEU A 83 -5.48 -6.25 -3.30
N GLN A 84 -6.01 -5.05 -3.01
CA GLN A 84 -5.23 -3.93 -2.48
C GLN A 84 -4.54 -4.27 -1.15
N ILE A 85 -5.20 -5.02 -0.27
CA ILE A 85 -4.62 -5.45 1.01
C ILE A 85 -3.56 -6.52 0.78
N LEU A 86 -3.83 -7.52 -0.05
CA LEU A 86 -2.89 -8.60 -0.35
C LEU A 86 -1.61 -8.06 -0.99
N LEU A 87 -1.73 -7.17 -1.98
CA LEU A 87 -0.58 -6.51 -2.58
C LEU A 87 0.20 -5.70 -1.53
N GLY A 88 -0.50 -4.89 -0.72
CA GLY A 88 0.14 -4.08 0.33
C GLY A 88 0.84 -4.91 1.42
N LEU A 89 0.41 -6.14 1.68
CA LEU A 89 1.07 -7.07 2.60
C LEU A 89 2.23 -7.84 1.95
N ALA A 90 2.15 -8.11 0.65
CA ALA A 90 3.20 -8.82 -0.10
C ALA A 90 4.41 -7.93 -0.42
N ILE A 91 4.20 -6.62 -0.64
CA ILE A 91 5.26 -5.69 -1.04
C ILE A 91 6.39 -5.58 0.00
N PRO A 92 6.16 -5.34 1.31
CA PRO A 92 7.23 -5.14 2.27
C PRO A 92 8.24 -6.30 2.33
N PRO A 93 7.85 -7.58 2.46
CA PRO A 93 8.82 -8.66 2.48
C PRO A 93 9.58 -8.81 1.14
N LEU A 94 8.90 -8.62 0.01
CA LEU A 94 9.55 -8.72 -1.30
C LEU A 94 10.54 -7.56 -1.55
N LEU A 95 10.24 -6.36 -1.03
CA LEU A 95 11.05 -5.16 -1.19
C LEU A 95 12.23 -5.10 -0.21
N LEU A 96 12.18 -5.87 0.90
CA LEU A 96 13.15 -5.78 1.99
C LEU A 96 14.60 -5.95 1.52
N GLY A 97 14.87 -6.97 0.71
CA GLY A 97 16.21 -7.20 0.17
C GLY A 97 16.72 -6.05 -0.70
N HIS A 98 15.84 -5.42 -1.46
CA HIS A 98 16.17 -4.23 -2.25
C HIS A 98 16.54 -3.04 -1.36
N ILE A 99 15.77 -2.78 -0.30
CA ILE A 99 16.05 -1.70 0.65
C ILE A 99 17.37 -1.96 1.39
N VAL A 100 17.60 -3.20 1.82
CA VAL A 100 18.87 -3.57 2.50
C VAL A 100 20.05 -3.40 1.57
N GLY A 101 19.99 -3.97 0.36
CA GLY A 101 21.09 -3.91 -0.62
C GLY A 101 21.33 -2.53 -1.22
N THR A 102 20.43 -1.57 -1.02
CA THR A 102 20.62 -0.19 -1.49
C THR A 102 20.87 0.76 -0.34
N ARG A 103 19.90 0.97 0.52
CA ARG A 103 19.94 2.08 1.47
C ARG A 103 20.54 1.71 2.83
N VAL A 104 20.31 0.47 3.31
CA VAL A 104 20.90 0.05 4.60
C VAL A 104 22.41 -0.07 4.47
N LEU A 105 22.90 -0.61 3.35
CA LEU A 105 24.34 -0.66 3.04
C LEU A 105 24.97 0.73 3.00
N ASP A 106 24.31 1.68 2.34
CA ASP A 106 24.75 3.07 2.27
C ASP A 106 24.84 3.71 3.67
N GLN A 107 23.79 3.55 4.49
CA GLN A 107 23.75 4.16 5.82
C GLN A 107 24.71 3.55 6.82
N LEU A 108 24.97 2.25 6.76
CA LEU A 108 25.83 1.57 7.71
C LEU A 108 27.33 1.67 7.33
N TYR A 109 27.62 1.67 6.03
CA TYR A 109 29.00 1.50 5.55
C TYR A 109 29.44 2.54 4.50
N GLY A 110 28.59 3.52 4.18
CA GLY A 110 28.89 4.54 3.16
C GLY A 110 28.98 3.97 1.74
N LEU A 111 28.39 2.80 1.52
CA LEU A 111 28.39 2.12 0.22
C LEU A 111 27.17 2.52 -0.60
N SER A 112 27.18 3.74 -1.15
CA SER A 112 26.13 4.21 -2.05
C SER A 112 26.06 3.35 -3.31
N PRO A 113 25.03 2.51 -3.50
CA PRO A 113 24.94 1.64 -4.65
C PRO A 113 24.58 2.44 -5.91
N ASP A 114 25.32 2.20 -6.98
CA ASP A 114 24.97 2.56 -8.34
C ASP A 114 24.15 1.45 -9.03
N TYR A 115 23.65 1.74 -10.21
CA TYR A 115 22.92 0.73 -10.97
C TYR A 115 23.79 -0.47 -11.39
N ALA A 116 25.08 -0.28 -11.59
CA ALA A 116 25.99 -1.38 -11.89
C ALA A 116 26.00 -2.42 -10.77
N THR A 117 26.17 -1.95 -9.53
CA THR A 117 26.16 -2.79 -8.32
C THR A 117 24.82 -3.49 -8.13
N VAL A 118 23.71 -2.74 -8.22
CA VAL A 118 22.37 -3.30 -7.99
C VAL A 118 21.97 -4.30 -9.08
N LEU A 119 22.23 -4.01 -10.35
CA LEU A 119 21.92 -4.92 -11.44
C LEU A 119 22.79 -6.20 -11.36
N SER A 120 24.09 -6.07 -11.09
CA SER A 120 24.99 -7.23 -10.93
C SER A 120 24.52 -8.13 -9.78
N ALA A 121 24.14 -7.55 -8.63
CA ALA A 121 23.65 -8.31 -7.50
C ALA A 121 22.29 -9.00 -7.78
N LEU A 122 21.37 -8.34 -8.46
CA LEU A 122 20.05 -8.89 -8.77
C LEU A 122 20.12 -9.97 -9.86
N TRP A 123 20.88 -9.75 -10.92
CA TRP A 123 21.00 -10.68 -12.05
C TRP A 123 22.05 -11.78 -11.85
N GLY A 124 22.85 -11.68 -10.80
CA GLY A 124 23.73 -12.77 -10.34
C GLY A 124 22.98 -13.99 -9.80
N ASP A 125 21.69 -13.81 -9.44
CA ASP A 125 20.78 -14.86 -8.98
C ASP A 125 19.43 -14.75 -9.74
N PRO A 126 19.04 -15.77 -10.53
CA PRO A 126 17.78 -15.76 -11.27
C PRO A 126 16.54 -15.54 -10.39
N VAL A 127 16.54 -16.04 -9.15
CA VAL A 127 15.43 -15.85 -8.20
C VAL A 127 15.30 -14.38 -7.80
N LEU A 128 16.43 -13.72 -7.55
CA LEU A 128 16.47 -12.30 -7.22
C LEU A 128 16.02 -11.45 -8.41
N ALA A 129 16.47 -11.79 -9.63
CA ALA A 129 16.09 -11.09 -10.86
C ALA A 129 14.59 -11.16 -11.09
N VAL A 130 13.98 -12.35 -11.03
CA VAL A 130 12.54 -12.55 -11.20
C VAL A 130 11.77 -11.86 -10.06
N ARG A 131 12.22 -12.00 -8.81
CA ARG A 131 11.60 -11.34 -7.66
C ARG A 131 11.53 -9.84 -7.85
N GLN A 132 12.59 -9.21 -8.33
CA GLN A 132 12.63 -7.76 -8.54
C GLN A 132 11.66 -7.31 -9.64
N ALA A 133 11.55 -8.06 -10.74
CA ALA A 133 10.55 -7.81 -11.77
C ALA A 133 9.12 -7.91 -11.24
N VAL A 134 8.85 -8.94 -10.42
CA VAL A 134 7.55 -9.11 -9.75
C VAL A 134 7.26 -7.95 -8.80
N VAL A 135 8.23 -7.53 -7.98
CA VAL A 135 8.09 -6.38 -7.07
C VAL A 135 7.72 -5.12 -7.84
N LEU A 136 8.40 -4.83 -8.94
CA LEU A 136 8.09 -3.66 -9.79
C LEU A 136 6.60 -3.65 -10.18
N LEU A 137 6.09 -4.77 -10.69
CA LEU A 137 4.69 -4.88 -11.10
C LEU A 137 3.72 -4.78 -9.91
N LEU A 138 4.00 -5.47 -8.80
CA LEU A 138 3.12 -5.46 -7.63
C LEU A 138 3.01 -4.07 -6.99
N VAL A 139 4.13 -3.37 -6.85
CA VAL A 139 4.17 -2.00 -6.32
C VAL A 139 3.37 -1.07 -7.23
N TRP A 140 3.56 -1.17 -8.54
CA TRP A 140 2.85 -0.34 -9.51
C TRP A 140 1.34 -0.58 -9.50
N VAL A 141 0.91 -1.84 -9.54
CA VAL A 141 -0.52 -2.20 -9.48
C VAL A 141 -1.15 -1.74 -8.17
N HIS A 142 -0.46 -1.91 -7.03
CA HIS A 142 -0.91 -1.41 -5.74
C HIS A 142 -1.11 0.11 -5.75
N LEU A 143 -0.17 0.84 -6.31
CA LEU A 143 -0.22 2.29 -6.48
C LEU A 143 -1.43 2.70 -7.34
N LEU A 144 -1.61 2.08 -8.50
CA LEU A 144 -2.72 2.40 -9.42
C LEU A 144 -4.09 2.15 -8.80
N ILE A 145 -4.28 1.01 -8.11
CA ILE A 145 -5.53 0.72 -7.41
C ILE A 145 -5.78 1.79 -6.32
N GLY A 146 -4.74 2.17 -5.57
CA GLY A 146 -4.82 3.22 -4.55
C GLY A 146 -5.23 4.58 -5.12
N LEU A 147 -4.58 5.01 -6.20
CA LEU A 147 -4.89 6.24 -6.93
C LEU A 147 -6.31 6.21 -7.51
N HIS A 148 -6.71 5.11 -8.15
CA HIS A 148 -8.06 4.95 -8.69
C HIS A 148 -9.12 5.12 -7.59
N PHE A 149 -8.97 4.46 -6.44
CA PHE A 149 -9.92 4.60 -5.32
C PHE A 149 -9.97 6.01 -4.73
N TRP A 150 -8.90 6.76 -4.83
CA TRP A 150 -8.88 8.16 -4.41
C TRP A 150 -9.50 9.09 -5.44
N LEU A 151 -9.11 8.96 -6.71
CA LEU A 151 -9.44 9.90 -7.79
C LEU A 151 -10.85 9.69 -8.35
N ARG A 152 -11.38 8.46 -8.38
CA ARG A 152 -12.68 8.14 -9.03
C ARG A 152 -13.90 8.93 -8.54
N LEU A 153 -13.78 9.55 -7.36
CA LEU A 153 -14.82 10.40 -6.78
C LEU A 153 -14.51 11.90 -6.91
N ARG A 154 -13.44 12.26 -7.63
CA ARG A 154 -13.06 13.65 -7.91
C ARG A 154 -13.65 14.11 -9.24
N ALA A 155 -14.10 15.37 -9.26
CA ALA A 155 -14.43 16.03 -10.53
C ALA A 155 -13.18 16.05 -11.42
N GLY A 156 -13.33 15.87 -12.71
CA GLY A 156 -12.22 15.86 -13.67
C GLY A 156 -11.47 14.52 -13.81
N TYR A 157 -11.71 13.51 -12.95
CA TYR A 157 -11.02 12.22 -13.11
C TYR A 157 -11.28 11.57 -14.47
N ARG A 158 -12.54 11.60 -14.93
CA ARG A 158 -12.91 11.06 -16.25
C ARG A 158 -12.21 11.79 -17.40
N THR A 159 -12.04 13.08 -17.28
CA THR A 159 -11.33 13.92 -18.27
C THR A 159 -9.84 13.62 -18.28
N ALA A 160 -9.24 13.27 -17.12
CA ALA A 160 -7.83 12.93 -17.01
C ALA A 160 -7.50 11.49 -17.46
N LEU A 161 -8.50 10.59 -17.55
CA LEU A 161 -8.29 9.17 -17.91
C LEU A 161 -7.54 8.95 -19.23
N PRO A 162 -7.81 9.70 -20.35
CA PRO A 162 -7.07 9.52 -21.60
C PRO A 162 -5.56 9.73 -21.46
N LEU A 163 -5.11 10.55 -20.49
CA LEU A 163 -3.70 10.75 -20.18
C LEU A 163 -3.21 9.72 -19.15
N LEU A 164 -3.96 9.49 -18.09
CA LEU A 164 -3.56 8.60 -16.99
C LEU A 164 -3.46 7.14 -17.42
N TYR A 165 -4.33 6.70 -18.35
CA TYR A 165 -4.35 5.32 -18.79
C TYR A 165 -3.09 4.92 -19.58
N PRO A 166 -2.65 5.64 -20.63
CA PRO A 166 -1.38 5.35 -21.28
C PRO A 166 -0.19 5.38 -20.30
N LEU A 167 -0.08 6.37 -19.43
CA LEU A 167 0.99 6.48 -18.43
C LEU A 167 1.00 5.28 -17.48
N SER A 168 -0.18 4.79 -17.09
CA SER A 168 -0.30 3.63 -16.20
C SER A 168 0.24 2.33 -16.82
N VAL A 169 0.28 2.24 -18.13
CA VAL A 169 0.82 1.09 -18.89
C VAL A 169 2.27 1.33 -19.30
N LEU A 170 2.57 2.50 -19.85
CA LEU A 170 3.89 2.80 -20.43
C LEU A 170 5.00 2.82 -19.38
N ILE A 171 4.78 3.47 -18.22
CA ILE A 171 5.83 3.59 -17.19
C ILE A 171 6.35 2.23 -16.73
N PRO A 172 5.52 1.29 -16.23
CA PRO A 172 6.02 0.00 -15.78
C PRO A 172 6.54 -0.88 -16.93
N THR A 173 5.95 -0.76 -18.11
CA THR A 173 6.39 -1.53 -19.29
C THR A 173 7.79 -1.11 -19.72
N LEU A 174 8.04 0.19 -19.87
CA LEU A 174 9.36 0.70 -20.25
C LEU A 174 10.40 0.41 -19.16
N ALA A 175 10.04 0.57 -17.87
CA ALA A 175 10.92 0.24 -16.76
C ALA A 175 11.28 -1.26 -16.73
N LEU A 176 10.30 -2.15 -16.96
CA LEU A 176 10.54 -3.58 -16.98
C LEU A 176 11.38 -3.99 -18.20
N LEU A 177 11.12 -3.42 -19.37
CA LEU A 177 11.93 -3.64 -20.58
C LEU A 177 13.37 -3.17 -20.35
N ALA A 178 13.58 -2.00 -19.75
CA ALA A 178 14.91 -1.50 -19.38
C ALA A 178 15.61 -2.46 -18.43
N TYR A 179 14.92 -2.92 -17.38
CA TYR A 179 15.46 -3.85 -16.40
C TYR A 179 15.91 -5.17 -17.03
N VAL A 180 15.09 -5.72 -17.94
CA VAL A 180 15.43 -6.97 -18.66
C VAL A 180 16.54 -6.73 -19.68
N HIS A 181 16.46 -5.66 -20.45
CA HIS A 181 17.49 -5.31 -21.44
C HIS A 181 18.89 -5.16 -20.79
N LEU A 182 18.99 -4.35 -19.74
CA LEU A 182 20.23 -4.14 -19.01
C LEU A 182 20.74 -5.42 -18.34
N GLY A 183 19.84 -6.24 -17.78
CA GLY A 183 20.21 -7.53 -17.20
C GLY A 183 20.79 -8.51 -18.22
N LEU A 184 20.23 -8.58 -19.40
CA LEU A 184 20.75 -9.41 -20.50
C LEU A 184 22.05 -8.86 -21.08
N SER A 185 22.29 -7.54 -20.99
CA SER A 185 23.52 -6.89 -21.44
C SER A 185 24.65 -6.93 -20.39
N LEU A 186 24.40 -7.47 -19.19
CA LEU A 186 25.42 -7.54 -18.12
C LEU A 186 26.74 -8.20 -18.53
N PRO A 187 26.79 -9.29 -19.34
CA PRO A 187 28.04 -9.87 -19.80
C PRO A 187 28.93 -8.87 -20.54
N GLU A 188 28.34 -8.03 -21.40
CA GLU A 188 29.06 -6.98 -22.13
C GLU A 188 29.42 -5.80 -21.23
N LEU A 189 28.46 -5.31 -20.44
CA LEU A 189 28.65 -4.20 -19.52
C LEU A 189 29.72 -4.51 -18.47
N SER A 190 29.82 -5.75 -18.00
CA SER A 190 30.81 -6.19 -17.03
C SER A 190 32.25 -6.20 -17.57
N LEU A 191 32.45 -6.10 -18.88
CA LEU A 191 33.77 -5.95 -19.48
C LEU A 191 34.30 -4.51 -19.40
N ARG A 192 33.45 -3.54 -19.16
CA ARG A 192 33.87 -2.14 -18.98
C ARG A 192 34.75 -2.00 -17.72
N PRO A 193 35.91 -1.34 -17.82
CA PRO A 193 36.83 -1.18 -16.67
C PRO A 193 36.18 -0.46 -15.49
N ASP A 194 35.38 0.58 -15.77
CA ASP A 194 34.62 1.35 -14.78
C ASP A 194 33.59 0.50 -14.03
N TRP A 195 32.91 -0.41 -14.71
CA TRP A 195 31.96 -1.34 -14.10
C TRP A 195 32.62 -2.26 -13.08
N ARG A 196 33.72 -2.92 -13.47
CA ARG A 196 34.45 -3.81 -12.57
C ARG A 196 35.06 -3.11 -11.37
N ALA A 197 35.67 -1.95 -11.58
CA ALA A 197 36.25 -1.17 -10.50
C ALA A 197 35.20 -0.75 -9.46
N THR A 198 34.02 -0.38 -9.89
CA THR A 198 32.96 0.05 -9.00
C THR A 198 32.33 -1.10 -8.21
N TRP A 199 32.13 -2.25 -8.85
CA TRP A 199 31.46 -3.39 -8.22
C TRP A 199 32.38 -4.16 -7.26
N GLN A 200 33.59 -4.54 -7.69
CA GLN A 200 34.52 -5.33 -6.88
C GLN A 200 35.06 -4.55 -5.67
N THR A 201 35.50 -3.32 -5.86
CA THR A 201 36.06 -2.49 -4.77
C THR A 201 35.07 -2.26 -3.64
N ARG A 202 33.80 -2.23 -3.90
CA ARG A 202 32.77 -1.97 -2.87
C ARG A 202 32.49 -3.20 -1.99
N PHE A 203 32.46 -4.40 -2.58
CA PHE A 203 32.21 -5.60 -1.81
C PHE A 203 33.48 -6.13 -1.12
N ASP A 204 34.66 -5.99 -1.75
CA ASP A 204 35.95 -6.36 -1.18
C ASP A 204 36.35 -5.49 0.03
N ALA A 205 35.73 -4.31 0.16
CA ALA A 205 35.94 -3.44 1.31
C ALA A 205 35.18 -3.88 2.57
N LEU A 206 34.26 -4.83 2.47
CA LEU A 206 33.49 -5.32 3.61
C LEU A 206 34.20 -6.49 4.31
N SER A 207 34.33 -6.38 5.63
CA SER A 207 34.81 -7.51 6.45
C SER A 207 33.76 -8.63 6.53
N GLU A 208 34.17 -9.86 6.83
CA GLU A 208 33.23 -10.98 7.05
C GLU A 208 32.18 -10.70 8.12
N ALA A 209 32.56 -9.99 9.20
CA ALA A 209 31.62 -9.59 10.24
C ALA A 209 30.55 -8.63 9.72
N GLN A 210 30.90 -7.67 8.86
CA GLN A 210 29.96 -6.75 8.23
C GLN A 210 28.99 -7.47 7.27
N ILE A 211 29.53 -8.41 6.49
CA ILE A 211 28.70 -9.27 5.62
C ILE A 211 27.72 -10.09 6.45
N GLY A 212 28.17 -10.69 7.57
CA GLY A 212 27.32 -11.44 8.49
C GLY A 212 26.18 -10.59 9.07
N ILE A 213 26.44 -9.33 9.44
CA ILE A 213 25.40 -8.39 9.90
C ILE A 213 24.37 -8.14 8.80
N ILE A 214 24.82 -7.82 7.57
CA ILE A 214 23.94 -7.57 6.43
C ILE A 214 23.04 -8.76 6.14
N GLN A 215 23.62 -9.96 6.12
CA GLN A 215 22.89 -11.21 5.89
C GLN A 215 21.85 -11.50 6.97
N SER A 216 22.07 -11.04 8.20
CA SER A 216 21.12 -11.20 9.30
C SER A 216 19.93 -10.23 9.23
N ILE A 217 20.08 -9.04 8.65
CA ILE A 217 19.03 -8.00 8.62
C ILE A 217 17.78 -8.48 7.88
N VAL A 218 17.94 -9.16 6.76
CA VAL A 218 16.79 -9.63 5.94
C VAL A 218 15.95 -10.67 6.69
N PRO A 219 16.50 -11.77 7.25
CA PRO A 219 15.74 -12.72 8.06
C PRO A 219 15.06 -12.09 9.27
N TRP A 220 15.76 -11.20 9.99
CA TRP A 220 15.14 -10.47 11.11
C TRP A 220 14.01 -9.55 10.65
N GLY A 221 14.16 -8.88 9.51
CA GLY A 221 13.11 -8.08 8.91
C GLY A 221 11.88 -8.91 8.54
N TYR A 222 12.06 -10.09 7.99
CA TYR A 222 10.94 -11.03 7.74
C TYR A 222 10.27 -11.46 9.04
N ALA A 223 11.04 -11.77 10.08
CA ALA A 223 10.51 -12.14 11.39
C ALA A 223 9.65 -10.99 11.98
N VAL A 224 10.14 -9.76 11.94
CA VAL A 224 9.41 -8.58 12.44
C VAL A 224 8.11 -8.37 11.66
N LEU A 225 8.13 -8.47 10.34
CA LEU A 225 6.92 -8.34 9.50
C LEU A 225 5.91 -9.45 9.81
N ALA A 226 6.35 -10.70 9.91
CA ALA A 226 5.51 -11.85 10.23
C ALA A 226 4.90 -11.73 11.63
N VAL A 227 5.70 -11.42 12.65
CA VAL A 227 5.23 -11.22 14.03
C VAL A 227 4.24 -10.06 14.11
N SER A 228 4.50 -8.95 13.44
CA SER A 228 3.59 -7.79 13.39
C SER A 228 2.24 -8.16 12.78
N LEU A 229 2.23 -8.90 11.68
CA LEU A 229 1.01 -9.36 11.03
C LEU A 229 0.25 -10.35 11.92
N LEU A 230 0.93 -11.33 12.51
CA LEU A 230 0.35 -12.31 13.43
C LEU A 230 -0.25 -11.61 14.67
N ALA A 231 0.45 -10.66 15.25
CA ALA A 231 -0.04 -9.87 16.38
C ALA A 231 -1.33 -9.10 16.03
N VAL A 232 -1.36 -8.46 14.86
CA VAL A 232 -2.54 -7.74 14.36
C VAL A 232 -3.72 -8.69 14.15
N LEU A 233 -3.51 -9.84 13.52
CA LEU A 233 -4.57 -10.83 13.27
C LEU A 233 -5.09 -11.45 14.57
N SER A 234 -4.20 -11.79 15.51
CA SER A 234 -4.56 -12.33 16.84
C SER A 234 -5.34 -11.29 17.66
N ALA A 235 -4.86 -10.06 17.74
CA ALA A 235 -5.56 -8.98 18.44
C ALA A 235 -6.94 -8.70 17.82
N ARG A 236 -7.04 -8.78 16.48
CA ARG A 236 -8.30 -8.66 15.78
C ARG A 236 -9.26 -9.80 16.11
N LEU A 237 -8.78 -11.04 16.16
CA LEU A 237 -9.57 -12.22 16.52
C LEU A 237 -10.09 -12.11 17.96
N LEU A 238 -9.20 -11.82 18.91
CA LEU A 238 -9.54 -11.61 20.32
C LEU A 238 -10.62 -10.52 20.49
N ARG A 239 -10.43 -9.37 19.81
CA ARG A 239 -11.42 -8.29 19.84
C ARG A 239 -12.77 -8.73 19.26
N ARG A 240 -12.77 -9.52 18.17
CA ARG A 240 -13.99 -10.03 17.57
C ARG A 240 -14.74 -10.97 18.51
N THR A 241 -14.04 -11.96 19.11
CA THR A 241 -14.63 -12.93 20.04
C THR A 241 -15.16 -12.24 21.29
N TYR A 242 -14.40 -11.29 21.86
CA TYR A 242 -14.86 -10.48 22.98
C TYR A 242 -16.18 -9.74 22.69
N ARG A 243 -16.24 -9.03 21.55
CA ARG A 243 -17.43 -8.26 21.15
C ARG A 243 -18.64 -9.12 20.81
N GLN A 244 -18.42 -10.34 20.33
CA GLN A 244 -19.50 -11.30 20.09
C GLN A 244 -20.07 -11.88 21.39
N ARG A 245 -19.21 -12.06 22.41
CA ARG A 245 -19.63 -12.59 23.72
C ARG A 245 -20.31 -11.55 24.61
N PHE A 246 -19.82 -10.32 24.61
CA PHE A 246 -20.14 -9.33 25.65
C PHE A 246 -20.94 -8.13 25.13
N GLY A 247 -21.76 -8.26 24.12
CA GLY A 247 -22.67 -7.19 23.74
C GLY A 247 -23.04 -7.15 22.26
N GLY A 248 -24.17 -6.54 22.01
CA GLY A 248 -24.71 -6.31 20.68
C GLY A 248 -26.20 -6.09 20.71
N SER A 249 -26.71 -5.42 19.69
CA SER A 249 -28.14 -5.28 19.45
C SER A 249 -28.60 -6.23 18.35
N ARG A 250 -29.90 -6.44 18.24
CA ARG A 250 -30.52 -7.15 17.12
C ARG A 250 -31.34 -6.17 16.30
N MET A 251 -31.14 -6.20 15.01
CA MET A 251 -31.88 -5.39 14.05
C MET A 251 -32.89 -6.29 13.34
N LYS A 252 -34.15 -5.86 13.32
CA LYS A 252 -35.20 -6.47 12.48
C LYS A 252 -35.19 -5.78 11.12
N LEU A 253 -35.27 -6.56 10.07
CA LEU A 253 -35.40 -6.06 8.70
C LEU A 253 -36.88 -5.99 8.30
N ALA A 254 -37.19 -5.16 7.34
CA ALA A 254 -38.57 -4.99 6.85
C ALA A 254 -39.19 -6.31 6.31
N ASN A 255 -38.37 -7.25 5.85
CA ASN A 255 -38.81 -8.57 5.41
C ASN A 255 -38.97 -9.59 6.56
N GLY A 256 -38.92 -9.16 7.82
CA GLY A 256 -39.05 -10.00 9.01
C GLY A 256 -37.74 -10.68 9.46
N GLY A 257 -36.68 -10.63 8.67
CA GLY A 257 -35.37 -11.20 9.03
C GLY A 257 -34.74 -10.47 10.23
N GLN A 258 -33.88 -11.16 10.97
CA GLN A 258 -33.13 -10.58 12.07
C GLN A 258 -31.63 -10.66 11.81
N VAL A 259 -30.91 -9.57 12.12
CA VAL A 259 -29.46 -9.48 11.99
C VAL A 259 -28.85 -9.05 13.32
N ALA A 260 -27.89 -9.79 13.82
CA ALA A 260 -27.09 -9.39 14.98
C ALA A 260 -26.15 -8.26 14.61
N VAL A 261 -26.11 -7.22 15.43
CA VAL A 261 -25.18 -6.09 15.30
C VAL A 261 -24.26 -6.10 16.52
N PRO A 262 -23.10 -6.75 16.42
CA PRO A 262 -22.14 -6.79 17.52
C PRO A 262 -21.70 -5.37 17.92
N ARG A 263 -21.36 -5.19 19.19
CA ARG A 263 -20.95 -3.88 19.71
C ARG A 263 -19.83 -3.24 18.87
N GLY A 264 -20.08 -2.00 18.45
CA GLY A 264 -19.15 -1.20 17.64
C GLY A 264 -19.08 -1.58 16.15
N TRP A 265 -19.95 -2.51 15.69
CA TRP A 265 -20.15 -2.74 14.26
C TRP A 265 -21.12 -1.71 13.68
N SER A 266 -20.88 -1.32 12.43
CA SER A 266 -21.90 -0.58 11.69
C SER A 266 -22.97 -1.54 11.16
N VAL A 267 -24.15 -0.99 10.90
CA VAL A 267 -25.24 -1.75 10.26
C VAL A 267 -24.77 -2.35 8.94
N LEU A 268 -24.01 -1.63 8.13
CA LEU A 268 -23.46 -2.14 6.86
C LEU A 268 -22.52 -3.35 7.07
N GLU A 269 -21.67 -3.31 8.08
CA GLU A 269 -20.76 -4.41 8.42
C GLU A 269 -21.56 -5.65 8.84
N SER A 270 -22.63 -5.47 9.59
CA SER A 270 -23.50 -6.55 10.05
C SER A 270 -24.29 -7.17 8.91
N LEU A 271 -24.87 -6.36 8.01
CA LEU A 271 -25.54 -6.85 6.80
C LEU A 271 -24.60 -7.67 5.92
N ARG A 272 -23.38 -7.17 5.69
CA ARG A 272 -22.35 -7.90 4.93
C ARG A 272 -21.95 -9.22 5.58
N ALA A 273 -21.79 -9.24 6.91
CA ALA A 273 -21.47 -10.47 7.64
C ALA A 273 -22.59 -11.49 7.58
N ALA A 274 -23.85 -11.03 7.56
CA ALA A 274 -25.03 -11.90 7.37
C ALA A 274 -25.23 -12.33 5.92
N GLY A 275 -24.40 -11.86 4.97
CA GLY A 275 -24.55 -12.19 3.55
C GLY A 275 -25.68 -11.41 2.84
N ILE A 276 -26.23 -10.36 3.48
CA ILE A 276 -27.33 -9.55 2.94
C ILE A 276 -26.75 -8.47 2.04
N PRO A 277 -27.08 -8.47 0.73
CA PRO A 277 -26.62 -7.44 -0.21
C PRO A 277 -27.10 -6.06 0.21
N HIS A 278 -26.21 -5.10 0.27
CA HIS A 278 -26.56 -3.71 0.54
C HIS A 278 -25.64 -2.76 -0.22
N ALA A 279 -26.24 -1.76 -0.91
CA ALA A 279 -25.51 -0.82 -1.73
C ALA A 279 -24.48 -0.02 -0.90
N SER A 280 -23.25 0.08 -1.39
CA SER A 280 -22.20 0.84 -0.70
C SER A 280 -21.05 1.17 -1.65
N VAL A 281 -21.30 2.05 -2.62
CA VAL A 281 -20.35 2.41 -3.69
C VAL A 281 -19.01 2.88 -3.16
N CYS A 282 -18.99 3.70 -2.10
CA CYS A 282 -17.76 4.19 -1.49
C CYS A 282 -17.10 3.19 -0.54
N GLY A 283 -17.61 1.97 -0.39
CA GLY A 283 -17.06 0.96 0.51
C GLY A 283 -17.23 1.26 2.00
N GLY A 284 -18.29 1.99 2.39
CA GLY A 284 -18.56 2.30 3.81
C GLY A 284 -17.90 3.58 4.32
N ARG A 285 -17.48 4.47 3.43
CA ARG A 285 -16.74 5.69 3.79
C ARG A 285 -17.60 6.93 4.06
N GLY A 286 -18.93 6.80 4.09
CA GLY A 286 -19.86 7.92 4.33
C GLY A 286 -19.91 8.97 3.22
N ARG A 287 -19.45 8.67 1.99
CA ARG A 287 -19.29 9.67 0.92
C ARG A 287 -20.35 9.62 -0.17
N CYS A 288 -20.88 8.43 -0.49
CA CYS A 288 -21.71 8.22 -1.68
C CYS A 288 -23.21 8.17 -1.37
N THR A 289 -23.59 8.14 -0.12
CA THR A 289 -24.98 8.03 0.36
C THR A 289 -25.79 6.82 -0.16
N THR A 290 -25.18 5.89 -0.92
CA THR A 290 -25.87 4.71 -1.48
C THR A 290 -26.26 3.67 -0.43
N CYS A 291 -25.69 3.72 0.78
CA CYS A 291 -25.99 2.81 1.88
C CYS A 291 -27.09 3.36 2.82
N ARG A 292 -28.02 4.15 2.29
CA ARG A 292 -29.15 4.67 3.09
C ARG A 292 -30.06 3.55 3.57
N ILE A 293 -30.51 3.68 4.81
CA ILE A 293 -31.56 2.88 5.43
C ILE A 293 -32.56 3.81 6.09
N ARG A 294 -33.80 3.40 6.17
CA ARG A 294 -34.85 4.07 6.96
C ARG A 294 -34.99 3.31 8.28
N ILE A 295 -35.12 4.05 9.36
CA ILE A 295 -35.41 3.54 10.69
C ILE A 295 -36.89 3.69 10.93
N ASP A 296 -37.61 2.59 10.94
CA ASP A 296 -39.04 2.59 11.10
C ASP A 296 -39.48 2.55 12.59
N SER A 297 -38.64 1.97 13.45
CA SER A 297 -38.88 1.88 14.90
C SER A 297 -37.55 1.75 15.69
N GLY A 298 -37.57 2.09 16.98
CA GLY A 298 -36.40 1.97 17.86
C GLY A 298 -35.30 3.00 17.57
N GLY A 299 -35.60 4.09 16.92
CA GLY A 299 -34.65 5.16 16.62
C GLY A 299 -34.19 5.99 17.82
N GLU A 300 -35.01 6.03 18.88
CA GLU A 300 -34.78 6.88 20.07
C GLU A 300 -33.50 6.50 20.86
N GLY A 301 -33.12 5.22 20.84
CA GLY A 301 -31.89 4.73 21.50
C GLY A 301 -30.63 4.74 20.62
N LEU A 302 -30.72 5.24 19.40
CA LEU A 302 -29.59 5.24 18.48
C LEU A 302 -28.73 6.49 18.61
N PRO A 303 -27.39 6.39 18.44
CA PRO A 303 -26.52 7.54 18.46
C PRO A 303 -26.88 8.53 17.33
N LEU A 304 -26.73 9.82 17.63
CA LEU A 304 -26.91 10.88 16.64
C LEU A 304 -25.98 10.69 15.42
N PRO A 305 -26.36 11.17 14.23
CA PRO A 305 -25.50 11.17 13.07
C PRO A 305 -24.17 11.89 13.36
N ASN A 306 -23.06 11.23 13.09
CA ASN A 306 -21.75 11.88 13.16
C ASN A 306 -21.61 12.92 12.02
N ASP A 307 -20.60 13.81 12.11
CA ASP A 307 -20.39 14.87 11.11
C ASP A 307 -20.27 14.37 9.67
N THR A 308 -19.65 13.21 9.46
CA THR A 308 -19.52 12.61 8.13
C THR A 308 -20.88 12.19 7.57
N GLU A 309 -21.72 11.59 8.41
CA GLU A 309 -23.06 11.18 8.05
C GLU A 309 -23.95 12.39 7.81
N ARG A 310 -23.96 13.33 8.76
CA ARG A 310 -24.75 14.54 8.69
C ARG A 310 -24.49 15.32 7.39
N LYS A 311 -23.25 15.68 7.10
CA LYS A 311 -22.85 16.40 5.88
C LYS A 311 -23.22 15.63 4.60
N ALA A 312 -23.20 14.31 4.65
CA ALA A 312 -23.57 13.50 3.48
C ALA A 312 -25.08 13.46 3.26
N LEU A 313 -25.89 13.39 4.32
CA LEU A 313 -27.35 13.38 4.26
C LEU A 313 -27.91 14.76 3.92
N GLU A 314 -27.36 15.84 4.49
CA GLU A 314 -27.73 17.23 4.16
C GLU A 314 -27.54 17.53 2.67
N ARG A 315 -26.46 17.06 2.07
CA ARG A 315 -26.17 17.29 0.64
C ARG A 315 -27.24 16.72 -0.31
N ILE A 316 -28.02 15.74 0.13
CA ILE A 316 -29.03 15.06 -0.71
C ILE A 316 -30.47 15.28 -0.23
N GLY A 317 -30.69 16.06 0.84
CA GLY A 317 -32.01 16.43 1.32
C GLY A 317 -32.91 15.24 1.66
N VAL A 318 -32.48 14.35 2.58
CA VAL A 318 -33.28 13.17 2.95
C VAL A 318 -34.30 13.45 4.03
N PRO A 319 -35.44 12.70 4.06
CA PRO A 319 -36.40 12.76 5.16
C PRO A 319 -35.82 12.38 6.50
N ALA A 320 -36.47 12.78 7.60
CA ALA A 320 -36.14 12.33 8.95
C ALA A 320 -36.22 10.80 9.05
N GLY A 321 -35.38 10.22 9.93
CA GLY A 321 -35.30 8.76 10.11
C GLY A 321 -34.41 8.04 9.10
N VAL A 322 -33.87 8.73 8.08
CA VAL A 322 -32.90 8.14 7.16
C VAL A 322 -31.50 8.24 7.72
N ARG A 323 -30.79 7.12 7.75
CA ARG A 323 -29.41 7.02 8.25
C ARG A 323 -28.48 6.34 7.21
N LEU A 324 -27.20 6.50 7.36
CA LEU A 324 -26.22 5.76 6.56
C LEU A 324 -25.81 4.47 7.29
N ALA A 325 -26.15 3.31 6.73
CA ALA A 325 -25.83 2.02 7.32
C ALA A 325 -24.33 1.86 7.65
N CYS A 326 -23.46 2.51 6.91
CA CYS A 326 -22.02 2.46 7.12
C CYS A 326 -21.53 3.35 8.28
N GLN A 327 -22.33 4.30 8.75
CA GLN A 327 -21.97 5.22 9.84
C GLN A 327 -22.74 4.89 11.12
N LEU A 328 -23.93 4.35 11.01
CA LEU A 328 -24.75 3.97 12.14
C LEU A 328 -24.15 2.75 12.87
N ARG A 329 -23.83 2.92 14.15
CA ARG A 329 -23.32 1.89 15.07
C ARG A 329 -24.25 1.85 16.28
N PRO A 330 -25.27 0.99 16.25
CA PRO A 330 -26.16 0.81 17.42
C PRO A 330 -25.35 0.18 18.53
N GLY A 331 -25.26 0.79 19.68
CA GLY A 331 -24.79 0.36 21.00
C GLY A 331 -23.56 -0.50 21.11
#